data_d8a997306a005b49392eae22829ba652
#
_entry.id   d8a997306a005b49392eae22829ba652
#
_cell.length_a   1.000
_cell.length_b   1.000
_cell.length_c   1.000
_cell.angle_alpha   90.00
_cell.angle_beta   90.00
_cell.angle_gamma   90.00
#
_symmetry.space_group_name_H-M   'P 1'
#
loop_
_entity.id
_entity.type
_entity.pdbx_description
1 polymer ?
#
loop_
_entity_poly.entity_id
_entity_poly.type
_entity_poly.pdbx_seq_one_letter_code
_entity_poly.pdbx_strand_id
1 'polypeptide(L)'
;MDTRYRWFRGALSLAVAALLFLACPAGAALRSDQLVLVVNKAAPEGLRIARYYMEKRRVPRQNMIVIETSREEDMGREEYEKEIAAPVRRFLFKNDPEGKRFLCLVLLYGIPLRVGPPRPGLLDEIRIQELQMQLSSLKERAAGKQPQETKDDIARIEKEISHISMARQGASVDSEIALVREEKYPLEGWLPNKYYVAFRGRNVAGMPQKVMAVCRLDGPTEATVYRIIDDSLFAEEHGLTGKAYFDARWPDKGGKDLSPYEIYDRAIHNTARIVEKSGRMPVVLDEREALFGPGEAPDAALYCGWYSLGKYIDAFTWVRGAVGFHVASAECTTLKAAGSTVWCKKMLEKGVAATLGPVAEPYLQSFPAPEVFFGCLLGGGSLVECYTISNPFWSWQMVLIGDPLYRPFRPILERRE
;
A
#
# COMPACT_ATOMS: atom_id res chain seq x y z
N MET A 1 3.44 5.06 28.91
CA MET A 1 2.23 5.00 28.07
C MET A 1 2.32 6.15 27.09
N ASP A 2 2.82 5.84 25.90
CA ASP A 2 3.26 6.83 24.90
C ASP A 2 2.04 7.45 24.21
N THR A 3 2.01 8.75 24.10
CA THR A 3 0.96 9.58 23.47
C THR A 3 0.63 9.12 22.05
N ARG A 4 1.50 8.38 21.35
CA ARG A 4 1.29 7.83 20.02
C ARG A 4 0.24 6.71 19.97
N TYR A 5 0.01 5.97 21.05
CA TYR A 5 -0.99 4.88 21.13
C TYR A 5 -2.40 5.35 21.56
N ARG A 6 -2.54 6.52 22.16
CA ARG A 6 -3.86 7.03 22.61
C ARG A 6 -4.78 7.49 21.48
N TRP A 7 -4.25 7.75 20.29
CA TRP A 7 -5.01 8.27 19.16
C TRP A 7 -5.92 7.25 18.46
N PHE A 8 -5.64 5.95 18.64
CA PHE A 8 -6.43 4.89 18.01
C PHE A 8 -7.74 4.54 18.73
N ARG A 9 -7.94 4.95 19.98
CA ARG A 9 -9.12 4.56 20.77
C ARG A 9 -10.38 5.43 20.62
N GLY A 10 -10.32 6.57 19.97
CA GLY A 10 -11.39 7.58 20.11
C GLY A 10 -12.10 8.07 18.85
N ALA A 11 -11.68 7.74 17.64
CA ALA A 11 -12.17 8.46 16.47
C ALA A 11 -12.74 7.61 15.31
N LEU A 12 -12.69 6.28 15.38
CA LEU A 12 -13.08 5.44 14.24
C LEU A 12 -14.55 5.00 14.20
N SER A 13 -15.34 5.24 15.26
CA SER A 13 -16.60 4.51 15.40
C SER A 13 -17.88 5.24 14.99
N LEU A 14 -17.90 6.55 14.67
CA LEU A 14 -19.18 7.26 14.41
C LEU A 14 -19.16 8.28 13.26
N ALA A 15 -18.01 8.67 12.73
CA ALA A 15 -17.93 9.67 11.65
C ALA A 15 -17.86 9.05 10.25
N VAL A 16 -17.50 7.78 10.12
CA VAL A 16 -17.26 7.12 8.82
C VAL A 16 -18.56 6.82 8.07
N ALA A 17 -19.65 6.51 8.76
CA ALA A 17 -20.92 6.16 8.10
C ALA A 17 -21.64 7.34 7.42
N ALA A 18 -21.38 8.58 7.84
CA ALA A 18 -22.00 9.79 7.26
C ALA A 18 -21.13 10.46 6.18
N LEU A 19 -19.82 10.13 6.11
CA LEU A 19 -18.86 10.74 5.19
C LEU A 19 -18.67 9.98 3.86
N LEU A 20 -19.27 8.81 3.71
CA LEU A 20 -19.07 7.92 2.55
C LEU A 20 -19.85 8.33 1.28
N PHE A 21 -20.65 9.39 1.34
CA PHE A 21 -21.19 10.07 0.16
C PHE A 21 -20.54 11.43 -0.11
N LEU A 22 -19.49 11.78 0.63
CA LEU A 22 -18.65 12.89 0.21
C LEU A 22 -17.88 12.43 -1.02
N ALA A 23 -18.33 12.93 -2.16
CA ALA A 23 -17.52 12.96 -3.37
C ALA A 23 -16.05 13.10 -2.98
N CYS A 24 -15.20 12.26 -3.54
CA CYS A 24 -13.76 12.52 -3.59
C CYS A 24 -13.64 14.04 -3.73
N PRO A 25 -12.92 14.77 -2.86
CA PRO A 25 -12.97 16.23 -2.90
C PRO A 25 -12.83 16.61 -4.36
N ALA A 26 -13.67 17.54 -4.82
CA ALA A 26 -13.66 18.06 -6.20
C ALA A 26 -12.36 18.84 -6.50
N GLY A 27 -11.23 18.29 -6.12
CA GLY A 27 -9.94 18.52 -6.72
C GLY A 27 -9.98 17.86 -8.09
N ALA A 28 -9.59 18.57 -9.11
CA ALA A 28 -9.57 18.02 -10.46
C ALA A 28 -8.90 16.64 -10.46
N ALA A 29 -9.59 15.66 -11.01
CA ALA A 29 -9.12 14.28 -11.15
C ALA A 29 -7.69 14.22 -11.70
N LEU A 30 -6.86 13.32 -11.17
CA LEU A 30 -5.48 13.14 -11.66
C LEU A 30 -5.48 12.91 -13.17
N ARG A 31 -4.64 13.68 -13.88
CA ARG A 31 -4.54 13.67 -15.35
C ARG A 31 -3.19 13.12 -15.79
N SER A 32 -3.14 12.69 -17.04
CA SER A 32 -1.93 12.14 -17.68
C SER A 32 -0.74 13.11 -17.68
N ASP A 33 -1.00 14.41 -17.83
CA ASP A 33 0.05 15.46 -17.84
C ASP A 33 0.66 15.73 -16.46
N GLN A 34 0.04 15.19 -15.40
CA GLN A 34 0.51 15.28 -14.01
C GLN A 34 1.34 14.07 -13.56
N LEU A 35 1.49 13.06 -14.42
CA LEU A 35 2.32 11.88 -14.16
C LEU A 35 3.78 12.15 -14.57
N VAL A 36 4.70 11.53 -13.84
CA VAL A 36 6.11 11.41 -14.21
C VAL A 36 6.49 9.93 -14.18
N LEU A 37 6.92 9.40 -15.33
CA LEU A 37 7.36 8.02 -15.48
C LEU A 37 8.84 7.90 -15.12
N VAL A 38 9.18 7.01 -14.21
CA VAL A 38 10.57 6.71 -13.82
C VAL A 38 10.96 5.37 -14.42
N VAL A 39 11.96 5.37 -15.30
CA VAL A 39 12.38 4.21 -16.10
C VAL A 39 13.83 3.87 -15.80
N ASN A 40 14.13 2.60 -15.56
CA ASN A 40 15.48 2.10 -15.40
C ASN A 40 16.10 1.76 -16.77
N LYS A 41 17.19 2.44 -17.14
CA LYS A 41 17.95 2.17 -18.37
C LYS A 41 18.47 0.74 -18.45
N ALA A 42 18.82 0.14 -17.32
CA ALA A 42 19.27 -1.24 -17.24
C ALA A 42 18.15 -2.26 -17.50
N ALA A 43 16.89 -1.85 -17.52
CA ALA A 43 15.71 -2.67 -17.79
C ALA A 43 14.99 -2.20 -19.07
N PRO A 44 15.41 -2.64 -20.27
CA PRO A 44 14.81 -2.20 -21.53
C PRO A 44 13.32 -2.54 -21.65
N GLU A 45 12.83 -3.54 -20.93
CA GLU A 45 11.41 -3.85 -20.78
C GLU A 45 10.63 -2.66 -20.23
N GLY A 46 11.15 -2.02 -19.17
CA GLY A 46 10.54 -0.84 -18.57
C GLY A 46 10.41 0.32 -19.55
N LEU A 47 11.38 0.50 -20.45
CA LEU A 47 11.32 1.54 -21.49
C LEU A 47 10.25 1.23 -22.55
N ARG A 48 10.09 -0.06 -22.94
CA ARG A 48 9.03 -0.45 -23.88
C ARG A 48 7.64 -0.24 -23.27
N ILE A 49 7.47 -0.67 -22.03
CA ILE A 49 6.24 -0.46 -21.25
C ILE A 49 5.93 1.04 -21.12
N ALA A 50 6.94 1.87 -20.79
CA ALA A 50 6.75 3.31 -20.67
C ALA A 50 6.22 3.93 -21.97
N ARG A 51 6.81 3.59 -23.12
CA ARG A 51 6.36 4.07 -24.44
C ARG A 51 4.93 3.66 -24.74
N TYR A 52 4.59 2.39 -24.48
CA TYR A 52 3.25 1.87 -24.64
C TYR A 52 2.24 2.60 -23.73
N TYR A 53 2.55 2.76 -22.47
CA TYR A 53 1.71 3.46 -21.52
C TYR A 53 1.49 4.93 -21.89
N MET A 54 2.57 5.61 -22.32
CA MET A 54 2.49 7.00 -22.79
C MET A 54 1.56 7.15 -24.00
N GLU A 55 1.60 6.21 -24.93
CA GLU A 55 0.70 6.19 -26.07
C GLU A 55 -0.75 5.97 -25.64
N LYS A 56 -1.00 4.93 -24.83
CA LYS A 56 -2.34 4.55 -24.37
C LYS A 56 -2.99 5.61 -23.47
N ARG A 57 -2.24 6.18 -22.55
CA ARG A 57 -2.72 7.17 -21.57
C ARG A 57 -2.44 8.63 -21.98
N ARG A 58 -1.82 8.85 -23.14
CA ARG A 58 -1.45 10.19 -23.65
C ARG A 58 -0.59 10.98 -22.64
N VAL A 59 0.34 10.29 -21.97
CA VAL A 59 1.31 10.96 -21.10
C VAL A 59 2.33 11.71 -21.94
N PRO A 60 2.61 13.02 -21.68
CA PRO A 60 3.57 13.80 -22.44
C PRO A 60 4.97 13.20 -22.41
N ARG A 61 5.67 13.15 -23.56
CA ARG A 61 6.99 12.52 -23.68
C ARG A 61 8.04 13.13 -22.74
N GLN A 62 7.97 14.41 -22.46
CA GLN A 62 8.86 15.12 -21.54
C GLN A 62 8.62 14.74 -20.06
N ASN A 63 7.56 14.01 -19.73
CA ASN A 63 7.27 13.54 -18.39
C ASN A 63 7.92 12.18 -18.07
N MET A 64 8.98 11.82 -18.78
CA MET A 64 9.74 10.60 -18.53
C MET A 64 11.14 10.91 -18.04
N ILE A 65 11.55 10.26 -16.96
CA ILE A 65 12.90 10.27 -16.42
C ILE A 65 13.54 8.92 -16.68
N VAL A 66 14.72 8.92 -17.29
CA VAL A 66 15.53 7.70 -17.41
C VAL A 66 16.63 7.77 -16.36
N ILE A 67 16.63 6.82 -15.45
CA ILE A 67 17.66 6.62 -14.43
C ILE A 67 18.47 5.36 -14.74
N GLU A 68 19.58 5.17 -14.08
CA GLU A 68 20.40 3.96 -14.16
C GLU A 68 20.59 3.41 -12.77
N THR A 69 20.02 2.23 -12.51
CA THR A 69 20.06 1.55 -11.20
C THR A 69 20.04 0.03 -11.37
N SER A 70 20.23 -0.71 -10.29
CA SER A 70 20.12 -2.16 -10.27
C SER A 70 18.78 -2.65 -10.82
N ARG A 71 18.74 -3.89 -11.32
CA ARG A 71 17.52 -4.62 -11.69
C ARG A 71 17.02 -5.54 -10.57
N GLU A 72 17.81 -5.69 -9.51
CA GLU A 72 17.43 -6.47 -8.34
C GLU A 72 16.26 -5.83 -7.61
N GLU A 73 15.50 -6.64 -6.89
CA GLU A 73 14.37 -6.15 -6.10
C GLU A 73 14.82 -5.43 -4.82
N ASP A 74 16.05 -5.69 -4.37
CA ASP A 74 16.66 -5.07 -3.20
C ASP A 74 17.76 -4.08 -3.59
N MET A 75 17.86 -2.98 -2.85
CA MET A 75 18.96 -2.03 -2.99
C MET A 75 19.37 -1.41 -1.66
N GLY A 76 20.61 -0.94 -1.58
CA GLY A 76 21.13 -0.20 -0.44
C GLY A 76 20.55 1.22 -0.34
N ARG A 77 20.55 1.79 0.87
CA ARG A 77 20.07 3.17 1.10
C ARG A 77 20.88 4.21 0.33
N GLU A 78 22.19 4.07 0.28
CA GLU A 78 23.09 4.99 -0.44
C GLU A 78 22.87 4.91 -1.97
N GLU A 79 22.68 3.69 -2.48
CA GLU A 79 22.37 3.46 -3.90
C GLU A 79 21.02 4.09 -4.26
N TYR A 80 19.98 3.86 -3.43
CA TYR A 80 18.67 4.50 -3.60
C TYR A 80 18.79 6.02 -3.70
N GLU A 81 19.48 6.66 -2.76
CA GLU A 81 19.62 8.12 -2.76
C GLU A 81 20.37 8.61 -4.01
N LYS A 82 21.44 7.95 -4.39
CA LYS A 82 22.29 8.34 -5.53
C LYS A 82 21.61 8.05 -6.87
N GLU A 83 21.03 6.88 -7.04
CA GLU A 83 20.61 6.34 -8.34
C GLU A 83 19.13 6.57 -8.65
N ILE A 84 18.28 6.71 -7.63
CA ILE A 84 16.85 6.93 -7.79
C ILE A 84 16.42 8.32 -7.27
N ALA A 85 16.58 8.58 -5.98
CA ALA A 85 16.00 9.76 -5.36
C ALA A 85 16.62 11.06 -5.89
N ALA A 86 17.95 11.16 -5.97
CA ALA A 86 18.63 12.38 -6.42
C ALA A 86 18.35 12.72 -7.90
N PRO A 87 18.35 11.77 -8.87
CA PRO A 87 17.94 12.08 -10.24
C PRO A 87 16.48 12.52 -10.35
N VAL A 88 15.55 11.82 -9.65
CA VAL A 88 14.13 12.17 -9.66
C VAL A 88 13.93 13.56 -9.04
N ARG A 89 14.54 13.85 -7.90
CA ARG A 89 14.50 15.15 -7.24
C ARG A 89 14.99 16.26 -8.16
N ARG A 90 16.13 16.09 -8.84
CA ARG A 90 16.65 17.06 -9.81
C ARG A 90 15.68 17.35 -10.94
N PHE A 91 15.08 16.31 -11.52
CA PHE A 91 14.10 16.48 -12.57
C PHE A 91 12.88 17.28 -12.10
N LEU A 92 12.35 16.92 -10.94
CA LEU A 92 11.18 17.59 -10.36
C LEU A 92 11.45 19.06 -10.07
N PHE A 93 12.57 19.39 -9.43
CA PHE A 93 12.91 20.78 -9.13
C PHE A 93 13.19 21.62 -10.39
N LYS A 94 13.75 21.00 -11.44
CA LYS A 94 13.99 21.68 -12.71
C LYS A 94 12.70 21.99 -13.47
N ASN A 95 11.74 21.05 -13.50
CA ASN A 95 10.57 21.12 -14.39
C ASN A 95 9.28 21.51 -13.66
N ASP A 96 9.26 21.48 -12.33
CA ASP A 96 8.13 21.82 -11.47
C ASP A 96 8.65 22.27 -10.08
N PRO A 97 9.36 23.41 -9.98
CA PRO A 97 9.94 23.86 -8.71
C PRO A 97 8.89 24.11 -7.62
N GLU A 98 7.69 24.53 -8.01
CA GLU A 98 6.59 24.79 -7.06
C GLU A 98 5.84 23.52 -6.61
N GLY A 99 6.05 22.38 -7.27
CA GLY A 99 5.36 21.13 -6.95
C GLY A 99 3.85 21.12 -7.23
N LYS A 100 3.42 21.91 -8.22
CA LYS A 100 1.98 22.04 -8.57
C LYS A 100 1.59 21.29 -9.84
N ARG A 101 2.58 20.95 -10.68
CA ARG A 101 2.35 20.32 -11.97
C ARG A 101 2.38 18.80 -11.86
N PHE A 102 3.43 18.24 -11.26
CA PHE A 102 3.61 16.79 -11.16
C PHE A 102 3.10 16.29 -9.81
N LEU A 103 2.08 15.44 -9.85
CA LEU A 103 1.39 14.96 -8.66
C LEU A 103 1.62 13.47 -8.37
N CYS A 104 2.03 12.70 -9.40
CA CYS A 104 2.22 11.26 -9.26
C CYS A 104 3.48 10.79 -9.97
N LEU A 105 4.27 9.95 -9.28
CA LEU A 105 5.38 9.18 -9.84
C LEU A 105 4.88 7.78 -10.23
N VAL A 106 5.28 7.32 -11.40
CA VAL A 106 4.99 5.97 -11.88
C VAL A 106 6.30 5.23 -12.05
N LEU A 107 6.56 4.25 -11.18
CA LEU A 107 7.76 3.42 -11.24
C LEU A 107 7.54 2.28 -12.24
N LEU A 108 8.38 2.22 -13.28
CA LEU A 108 8.24 1.22 -14.33
C LEU A 108 8.98 -0.07 -13.99
N TYR A 109 8.60 -1.15 -14.66
CA TYR A 109 9.22 -2.47 -14.60
C TYR A 109 10.76 -2.39 -14.53
N GLY A 110 11.35 -3.08 -13.55
CA GLY A 110 12.80 -3.12 -13.34
C GLY A 110 13.37 -1.98 -12.48
N ILE A 111 12.52 -1.24 -11.77
CA ILE A 111 12.92 -0.40 -10.63
C ILE A 111 12.92 -1.28 -9.37
N PRO A 112 13.96 -1.24 -8.52
CA PRO A 112 13.99 -1.97 -7.26
C PRO A 112 12.73 -1.80 -6.42
N LEU A 113 12.40 -2.83 -5.64
CA LEU A 113 11.16 -2.91 -4.86
C LEU A 113 11.38 -2.43 -3.42
N ARG A 114 12.55 -2.80 -2.85
CA ARG A 114 12.90 -2.52 -1.46
C ARG A 114 14.19 -1.72 -1.35
N VAL A 115 14.22 -0.80 -0.39
CA VAL A 115 15.41 -0.08 0.01
C VAL A 115 15.77 -0.45 1.44
N GLY A 116 17.03 -0.79 1.66
CA GLY A 116 17.57 -1.14 2.97
C GLY A 116 17.43 0.00 3.98
N PRO A 117 17.57 -0.31 5.29
CA PRO A 117 17.56 0.69 6.33
C PRO A 117 18.77 1.65 6.19
N PRO A 118 18.72 2.83 6.82
CA PRO A 118 19.93 3.61 7.04
C PRO A 118 20.95 2.72 7.78
N ARG A 119 22.26 2.96 7.57
CA ARG A 119 23.28 2.18 8.28
C ARG A 119 23.05 2.33 9.78
N PRO A 120 22.92 1.22 10.52
CA PRO A 120 22.78 1.31 11.96
C PRO A 120 24.05 1.95 12.50
N GLY A 121 23.89 2.92 13.41
CA GLY A 121 25.01 3.37 14.20
C GLY A 121 25.55 2.20 15.05
N LEU A 122 26.86 2.11 15.23
CA LEU A 122 27.48 1.11 16.12
C LEU A 122 26.80 1.10 17.51
N LEU A 123 26.36 2.26 17.97
CA LEU A 123 25.66 2.43 19.25
C LEU A 123 24.30 1.69 19.28
N ASP A 124 23.57 1.64 18.16
CA ASP A 124 22.27 0.94 18.11
C ASP A 124 22.47 -0.58 18.16
N GLU A 125 23.54 -1.09 17.55
CA GLU A 125 23.88 -2.52 17.64
C GLU A 125 24.23 -2.94 19.05
N ILE A 126 25.10 -2.16 19.69
CA ILE A 126 25.47 -2.37 21.10
C ILE A 126 24.23 -2.32 21.98
N ARG A 127 23.36 -1.31 21.76
CA ARG A 127 22.14 -1.13 22.56
C ARG A 127 21.17 -2.30 22.42
N ILE A 128 20.96 -2.81 21.19
CA ILE A 128 20.12 -4.01 20.99
C ILE A 128 20.69 -5.22 21.72
N GLN A 129 22.00 -5.44 21.64
CA GLN A 129 22.65 -6.57 22.33
C GLN A 129 22.50 -6.45 23.85
N GLU A 130 22.71 -5.28 24.42
CA GLU A 130 22.50 -5.00 25.84
C GLU A 130 21.04 -5.30 26.28
N LEU A 131 20.08 -4.80 25.52
CA LEU A 131 18.65 -5.00 25.80
C LEU A 131 18.26 -6.48 25.69
N GLN A 132 18.79 -7.21 24.72
CA GLN A 132 18.56 -8.65 24.57
C GLN A 132 19.12 -9.44 25.74
N MET A 133 20.34 -9.11 26.22
CA MET A 133 20.92 -9.73 27.43
C MET A 133 20.09 -9.43 28.68
N GLN A 134 19.63 -8.17 28.85
CA GLN A 134 18.75 -7.80 29.96
C GLN A 134 17.43 -8.58 29.92
N LEU A 135 16.82 -8.68 28.74
CA LEU A 135 15.56 -9.41 28.52
C LEU A 135 15.70 -10.89 28.87
N SER A 136 16.78 -11.54 28.43
CA SER A 136 17.07 -12.94 28.72
C SER A 136 17.23 -13.17 30.25
N SER A 137 18.02 -12.32 30.89
CA SER A 137 18.23 -12.37 32.36
C SER A 137 16.92 -12.18 33.14
N LEU A 138 16.05 -11.25 32.71
CA LEU A 138 14.74 -11.04 33.34
C LEU A 138 13.82 -12.24 33.14
N LYS A 139 13.78 -12.82 31.94
CA LYS A 139 12.97 -14.01 31.66
C LYS A 139 13.44 -15.25 32.43
N GLU A 140 14.74 -15.45 32.58
CA GLU A 140 15.30 -16.54 33.39
C GLU A 140 14.95 -16.40 34.88
N ARG A 141 15.09 -15.17 35.44
CA ARG A 141 14.71 -14.88 36.85
C ARG A 141 13.22 -15.01 37.09
N ALA A 142 12.42 -14.83 36.07
CA ALA A 142 10.96 -14.87 36.10
C ALA A 142 10.37 -16.28 35.90
N ALA A 143 11.21 -17.33 35.85
CA ALA A 143 10.75 -18.72 35.79
C ALA A 143 9.99 -19.11 37.06
N GLY A 144 8.70 -18.70 37.18
CA GLY A 144 7.83 -18.83 38.33
C GLY A 144 6.71 -17.79 38.34
N LYS A 145 6.09 -17.52 39.50
CA LYS A 145 5.11 -16.42 39.65
C LYS A 145 5.78 -15.08 39.41
N GLN A 146 5.47 -14.44 38.32
CA GLN A 146 6.05 -13.15 37.92
C GLN A 146 5.37 -12.00 38.68
N PRO A 147 6.12 -11.18 39.48
CA PRO A 147 5.64 -9.91 39.96
C PRO A 147 5.21 -9.00 38.80
N GLN A 148 4.23 -8.13 39.02
CA GLN A 148 3.74 -7.21 37.99
C GLN A 148 4.85 -6.29 37.47
N GLU A 149 5.72 -5.83 38.36
CA GLU A 149 6.89 -5.00 38.03
C GLU A 149 7.83 -5.68 37.00
N THR A 150 8.09 -6.98 37.15
CA THR A 150 8.93 -7.74 36.21
C THR A 150 8.27 -7.84 34.83
N LYS A 151 6.94 -7.97 34.78
CA LYS A 151 6.20 -7.97 33.50
C LYS A 151 6.27 -6.61 32.79
N ASP A 152 6.16 -5.54 33.57
CA ASP A 152 6.22 -4.17 33.04
C ASP A 152 7.64 -3.85 32.52
N ASP A 153 8.70 -4.32 33.20
CA ASP A 153 10.08 -4.20 32.72
C ASP A 153 10.33 -5.00 31.45
N ILE A 154 9.87 -6.24 31.37
CA ILE A 154 9.96 -7.06 30.15
C ILE A 154 9.27 -6.34 28.98
N ALA A 155 8.03 -5.87 29.19
CA ALA A 155 7.28 -5.16 28.16
C ALA A 155 7.96 -3.86 27.70
N ARG A 156 8.61 -3.13 28.64
CA ARG A 156 9.38 -1.93 28.32
C ARG A 156 10.61 -2.23 27.46
N ILE A 157 11.37 -3.27 27.80
CA ILE A 157 12.57 -3.68 27.04
C ILE A 157 12.17 -4.23 25.68
N GLU A 158 11.16 -5.08 25.58
CA GLU A 158 10.64 -5.58 24.30
C GLU A 158 10.16 -4.44 23.40
N LYS A 159 9.53 -3.42 23.97
CA LYS A 159 9.12 -2.22 23.24
C LYS A 159 10.31 -1.42 22.73
N GLU A 160 11.37 -1.24 23.52
CA GLU A 160 12.59 -0.53 23.12
C GLU A 160 13.32 -1.28 21.99
N ILE A 161 13.48 -2.61 22.10
CA ILE A 161 14.04 -3.47 21.04
C ILE A 161 13.20 -3.35 19.76
N SER A 162 11.88 -3.42 19.87
CA SER A 162 10.98 -3.28 18.73
C SER A 162 11.13 -1.91 18.06
N HIS A 163 11.23 -0.84 18.82
CA HIS A 163 11.40 0.52 18.29
C HIS A 163 12.72 0.67 17.51
N ILE A 164 13.84 0.21 18.08
CA ILE A 164 15.14 0.24 17.38
C ILE A 164 15.11 -0.68 16.15
N SER A 165 14.48 -1.85 16.25
CA SER A 165 14.36 -2.81 15.14
C SER A 165 13.47 -2.27 14.03
N MET A 166 12.40 -1.54 14.34
CA MET A 166 11.56 -0.86 13.35
C MET A 166 12.34 0.22 12.58
N ALA A 167 13.13 1.02 13.27
CA ALA A 167 14.01 2.01 12.66
C ALA A 167 15.05 1.37 11.72
N ARG A 168 15.35 0.07 11.90
CA ARG A 168 16.28 -0.73 11.10
C ARG A 168 15.60 -1.53 9.98
N GLN A 169 14.28 -1.56 9.91
CA GLN A 169 13.60 -2.12 8.75
C GLN A 169 13.73 -1.15 7.57
N GLY A 170 14.08 -1.65 6.42
CA GLY A 170 14.01 -0.88 5.20
C GLY A 170 12.58 -0.43 4.89
N ALA A 171 12.38 0.11 3.73
CA ALA A 171 11.07 0.52 3.23
C ALA A 171 10.86 0.04 1.79
N SER A 172 9.66 0.17 1.26
CA SER A 172 9.48 0.09 -0.19
C SER A 172 10.09 1.32 -0.86
N VAL A 173 10.67 1.14 -2.03
CA VAL A 173 11.15 2.26 -2.86
C VAL A 173 10.02 3.24 -3.16
N ASP A 174 8.81 2.71 -3.36
CA ASP A 174 7.60 3.50 -3.62
C ASP A 174 7.26 4.43 -2.47
N SER A 175 7.31 3.92 -1.25
CA SER A 175 6.99 4.69 -0.05
C SER A 175 8.05 5.76 0.27
N GLU A 176 9.33 5.47 -0.03
CA GLU A 176 10.42 6.44 0.12
C GLU A 176 10.36 7.53 -0.94
N ILE A 177 10.17 7.16 -2.22
CA ILE A 177 10.16 8.12 -3.32
C ILE A 177 8.94 9.07 -3.26
N ALA A 178 7.87 8.68 -2.55
CA ALA A 178 6.75 9.56 -2.25
C ALA A 178 7.20 10.84 -1.52
N LEU A 179 8.30 10.77 -0.78
CA LEU A 179 8.88 11.86 0.00
C LEU A 179 10.04 12.58 -0.71
N VAL A 180 10.26 12.32 -1.99
CA VAL A 180 11.40 12.84 -2.75
C VAL A 180 11.51 14.37 -2.78
N ARG A 181 10.42 15.09 -2.52
CA ARG A 181 10.39 16.56 -2.43
C ARG A 181 10.67 17.08 -1.02
N GLU A 182 10.66 16.23 0.01
CA GLU A 182 11.11 16.61 1.34
C GLU A 182 12.64 16.71 1.36
N GLU A 183 13.16 17.74 2.02
CA GLU A 183 14.61 17.92 2.11
C GLU A 183 15.24 16.95 3.09
N LYS A 184 14.58 16.75 4.23
CA LYS A 184 15.00 15.84 5.30
C LYS A 184 13.76 15.30 6.01
N TYR A 185 13.78 14.04 6.35
CA TYR A 185 12.79 13.38 7.20
C TYR A 185 13.46 12.26 8.01
N PRO A 186 12.91 11.90 9.18
CA PRO A 186 13.47 10.80 9.98
C PRO A 186 13.30 9.47 9.24
N LEU A 187 14.33 8.63 9.27
CA LEU A 187 14.35 7.27 8.72
C LEU A 187 14.15 6.22 9.83
N GLU A 188 13.35 6.55 10.81
CA GLU A 188 13.13 5.77 12.04
C GLU A 188 11.74 5.10 12.07
N GLY A 189 11.37 4.45 10.98
CA GLY A 189 10.06 3.83 10.81
C GLY A 189 9.11 4.72 10.02
N TRP A 190 7.82 4.43 10.11
CA TRP A 190 6.78 5.09 9.31
C TRP A 190 6.53 6.57 9.65
N LEU A 191 6.13 7.33 8.63
CA LEU A 191 5.74 8.74 8.74
C LEU A 191 4.25 8.90 8.40
N PRO A 192 3.49 9.69 9.17
CA PRO A 192 2.06 9.89 8.93
C PRO A 192 1.79 10.48 7.53
N ASN A 193 0.81 9.93 6.84
CA ASN A 193 0.39 10.45 5.54
C ASN A 193 -0.66 11.58 5.71
N LYS A 194 -0.32 12.80 5.32
CA LYS A 194 -1.24 13.95 5.42
C LYS A 194 -2.55 13.82 4.61
N TYR A 195 -2.57 12.95 3.60
CA TYR A 195 -3.74 12.70 2.78
C TYR A 195 -4.64 11.60 3.33
N TYR A 196 -4.13 10.80 4.28
CA TYR A 196 -4.93 9.76 4.91
C TYR A 196 -6.17 10.36 5.58
N VAL A 197 -7.35 9.79 5.30
CA VAL A 197 -8.63 10.36 5.75
C VAL A 197 -8.70 10.62 7.25
N ALA A 198 -8.09 9.73 8.07
CA ALA A 198 -8.11 9.90 9.53
C ALA A 198 -7.12 10.95 10.05
N PHE A 199 -6.13 11.38 9.24
CA PHE A 199 -5.17 12.43 9.60
C PHE A 199 -5.47 13.77 8.94
N ARG A 200 -6.41 13.80 8.02
CA ARG A 200 -6.75 14.99 7.25
C ARG A 200 -7.19 16.15 8.17
N GLY A 201 -6.57 17.30 7.97
CA GLY A 201 -6.84 18.49 8.79
C GLY A 201 -6.33 18.42 10.23
N ARG A 202 -5.57 17.38 10.58
CA ARG A 202 -4.93 17.23 11.89
C ARG A 202 -3.47 17.60 11.81
N ASN A 203 -2.96 18.21 12.87
CA ASN A 203 -1.52 18.41 13.06
C ASN A 203 -0.94 17.18 13.76
N VAL A 204 -0.37 16.27 12.97
CA VAL A 204 0.31 15.05 13.48
C VAL A 204 1.81 15.29 13.47
N ALA A 205 2.47 15.04 14.59
CA ALA A 205 3.91 15.25 14.71
C ALA A 205 4.68 14.41 13.66
N GLY A 206 5.68 15.02 13.02
CA GLY A 206 6.53 14.36 12.02
C GLY A 206 5.86 14.14 10.66
N MET A 207 4.68 14.72 10.41
CA MET A 207 3.95 14.56 9.16
C MET A 207 4.62 15.31 8.01
N PRO A 208 5.09 14.62 6.95
CA PRO A 208 5.64 15.23 5.74
C PRO A 208 4.61 16.11 5.02
N GLN A 209 5.06 17.21 4.43
CA GLN A 209 4.17 18.17 3.76
C GLN A 209 4.26 18.09 2.23
N LYS A 210 5.41 17.70 1.67
CA LYS A 210 5.66 17.64 0.22
C LYS A 210 5.61 16.19 -0.28
N VAL A 211 4.44 15.56 -0.14
CA VAL A 211 4.21 14.16 -0.51
C VAL A 211 3.69 14.06 -1.92
N MET A 212 4.23 13.12 -2.71
CA MET A 212 3.75 12.76 -4.04
C MET A 212 2.99 11.42 -3.98
N ALA A 213 1.97 11.28 -4.80
CA ALA A 213 1.37 9.96 -5.04
C ALA A 213 2.38 9.08 -5.79
N VAL A 214 2.37 7.77 -5.52
CA VAL A 214 3.24 6.80 -6.19
C VAL A 214 2.46 5.56 -6.56
N CYS A 215 2.70 5.06 -7.75
CA CYS A 215 2.16 3.79 -8.23
C CYS A 215 3.22 3.09 -9.08
N ARG A 216 3.15 1.77 -9.18
CA ARG A 216 4.11 0.94 -9.89
C ARG A 216 3.43 0.22 -11.06
N LEU A 217 3.94 0.40 -12.28
CA LEU A 217 3.63 -0.43 -13.44
C LEU A 217 4.69 -1.52 -13.54
N ASP A 218 4.50 -2.57 -12.75
CA ASP A 218 5.42 -3.68 -12.60
C ASP A 218 4.63 -5.00 -12.44
N GLY A 219 5.33 -6.13 -12.47
CA GLY A 219 4.72 -7.44 -12.33
C GLY A 219 5.71 -8.56 -12.60
N PRO A 220 5.26 -9.81 -12.56
CA PRO A 220 6.12 -10.98 -12.80
C PRO A 220 6.83 -10.96 -14.14
N THR A 221 6.16 -10.49 -15.18
CA THR A 221 6.68 -10.42 -16.56
C THR A 221 6.27 -9.12 -17.24
N GLU A 222 6.99 -8.75 -18.31
CA GLU A 222 6.61 -7.63 -19.19
C GLU A 222 5.18 -7.80 -19.74
N ALA A 223 4.80 -9.00 -20.14
CA ALA A 223 3.47 -9.33 -20.65
C ALA A 223 2.37 -9.06 -19.60
N THR A 224 2.66 -9.35 -18.33
CA THR A 224 1.74 -9.04 -17.22
C THR A 224 1.46 -7.53 -17.14
N VAL A 225 2.48 -6.70 -17.34
CA VAL A 225 2.31 -5.24 -17.24
C VAL A 225 1.50 -4.68 -18.42
N TYR A 226 1.73 -5.17 -19.64
CA TYR A 226 0.86 -4.81 -20.78
C TYR A 226 -0.59 -5.18 -20.52
N ARG A 227 -0.85 -6.40 -20.00
CA ARG A 227 -2.20 -6.85 -19.66
C ARG A 227 -2.83 -5.95 -18.57
N ILE A 228 -2.09 -5.56 -17.53
CA ILE A 228 -2.58 -4.62 -16.50
C ILE A 228 -3.08 -3.32 -17.15
N ILE A 229 -2.30 -2.75 -18.07
CA ILE A 229 -2.67 -1.51 -18.77
C ILE A 229 -3.94 -1.73 -19.63
N ASP A 230 -3.96 -2.79 -20.44
CA ASP A 230 -5.05 -3.07 -21.34
C ASP A 230 -6.34 -3.45 -20.61
N ASP A 231 -6.25 -4.22 -19.52
CA ASP A 231 -7.42 -4.60 -18.72
C ASP A 231 -7.99 -3.42 -17.94
N SER A 232 -7.14 -2.48 -17.50
CA SER A 232 -7.59 -1.22 -16.89
C SER A 232 -8.37 -0.37 -17.90
N LEU A 233 -7.84 -0.19 -19.11
CA LEU A 233 -8.50 0.55 -20.18
C LEU A 233 -9.82 -0.12 -20.60
N PHE A 234 -9.81 -1.44 -20.73
CA PHE A 234 -11.00 -2.22 -21.07
C PHE A 234 -12.11 -2.01 -20.03
N ALA A 235 -11.78 -2.11 -18.74
CA ALA A 235 -12.78 -1.94 -17.71
C ALA A 235 -13.30 -0.49 -17.59
N GLU A 236 -12.46 0.52 -17.90
CA GLU A 236 -12.93 1.91 -18.00
C GLU A 236 -13.92 2.12 -19.15
N GLU A 237 -13.70 1.47 -20.28
CA GLU A 237 -14.56 1.57 -21.47
C GLU A 237 -15.88 0.81 -21.29
N HIS A 238 -15.80 -0.44 -20.81
CA HIS A 238 -16.94 -1.37 -20.76
C HIS A 238 -17.62 -1.46 -19.38
N GLY A 239 -16.97 -0.91 -18.34
CA GLY A 239 -17.36 -1.07 -16.93
C GLY A 239 -16.75 -2.33 -16.30
N LEU A 240 -16.34 -2.23 -15.05
CA LEU A 240 -15.93 -3.38 -14.25
C LEU A 240 -17.17 -4.14 -13.79
N THR A 241 -17.36 -5.36 -14.30
CA THR A 241 -18.48 -6.26 -13.97
C THR A 241 -17.93 -7.53 -13.33
N GLY A 242 -18.74 -8.19 -12.48
CA GLY A 242 -18.35 -9.38 -11.75
C GLY A 242 -18.90 -9.35 -10.32
N LYS A 243 -18.23 -10.02 -9.40
CA LYS A 243 -18.60 -10.09 -7.98
C LYS A 243 -17.51 -9.50 -7.10
N ALA A 244 -17.92 -8.92 -5.98
CA ALA A 244 -17.01 -8.47 -4.92
C ALA A 244 -16.93 -9.55 -3.85
N TYR A 245 -15.72 -10.01 -3.53
CA TYR A 245 -15.45 -11.00 -2.50
C TYR A 245 -14.74 -10.35 -1.33
N PHE A 246 -15.33 -10.46 -0.15
CA PHE A 246 -14.76 -9.97 1.10
C PHE A 246 -14.63 -11.11 2.07
N ASP A 247 -13.40 -11.37 2.50
CA ASP A 247 -13.04 -12.50 3.34
C ASP A 247 -12.68 -11.97 4.74
N ALA A 248 -13.71 -11.77 5.56
CA ALA A 248 -13.58 -11.45 6.97
C ALA A 248 -13.31 -12.75 7.74
N ARG A 249 -12.62 -12.65 8.87
CA ARG A 249 -12.24 -13.83 9.65
C ARG A 249 -13.27 -14.20 10.71
N TRP A 250 -14.09 -13.24 11.12
CA TRP A 250 -15.07 -13.42 12.18
C TRP A 250 -16.39 -12.73 11.84
N PRO A 251 -17.52 -13.22 12.40
CA PRO A 251 -18.76 -12.46 12.39
C PRO A 251 -18.61 -11.10 13.06
N ASP A 252 -19.22 -10.05 12.51
CA ASP A 252 -19.22 -8.72 13.12
C ASP A 252 -20.04 -8.72 14.43
N LYS A 253 -19.35 -8.85 15.55
CA LYS A 253 -19.95 -8.89 16.88
C LYS A 253 -20.50 -7.55 17.38
N GLY A 254 -20.25 -6.45 16.64
CA GLY A 254 -20.50 -5.11 17.16
C GLY A 254 -19.57 -4.79 18.35
N GLY A 255 -19.82 -3.69 19.04
CA GLY A 255 -19.11 -3.34 20.28
C GLY A 255 -18.02 -2.27 20.12
N LYS A 256 -17.53 -1.77 21.26
CA LYS A 256 -16.56 -0.65 21.32
C LYS A 256 -15.16 -1.07 21.72
N ASP A 257 -15.01 -2.19 22.40
CA ASP A 257 -13.73 -2.70 22.92
C ASP A 257 -13.20 -3.79 22.01
N LEU A 258 -12.78 -3.41 20.82
CA LEU A 258 -12.21 -4.32 19.82
C LEU A 258 -10.69 -4.29 19.85
N SER A 259 -10.08 -5.45 19.63
CA SER A 259 -8.66 -5.57 19.31
C SER A 259 -8.35 -4.91 17.96
N PRO A 260 -7.08 -4.56 17.68
CA PRO A 260 -6.69 -4.05 16.35
C PRO A 260 -7.10 -4.96 15.19
N TYR A 261 -7.04 -6.28 15.38
CA TYR A 261 -7.47 -7.27 14.38
C TYR A 261 -8.98 -7.21 14.12
N GLU A 262 -9.80 -7.16 15.17
CA GLU A 262 -11.25 -7.04 15.04
C GLU A 262 -11.68 -5.69 14.44
N ILE A 263 -10.93 -4.62 14.69
CA ILE A 263 -11.16 -3.30 14.05
C ILE A 263 -10.94 -3.40 12.55
N TYR A 264 -9.85 -4.05 12.11
CA TYR A 264 -9.56 -4.21 10.69
C TYR A 264 -10.55 -5.18 10.02
N ASP A 265 -10.92 -6.25 10.69
CA ASP A 265 -11.95 -7.19 10.23
C ASP A 265 -13.29 -6.49 10.00
N ARG A 266 -13.69 -5.64 10.95
CA ARG A 266 -14.88 -4.77 10.79
C ARG A 266 -14.77 -3.83 9.59
N ALA A 267 -13.57 -3.34 9.25
CA ALA A 267 -13.37 -2.52 8.06
C ALA A 267 -13.65 -3.33 6.77
N ILE A 268 -13.37 -4.64 6.74
CA ILE A 268 -13.75 -5.54 5.65
C ILE A 268 -15.28 -5.69 5.57
N HIS A 269 -15.96 -5.90 6.70
CA HIS A 269 -17.43 -5.92 6.75
C HIS A 269 -18.06 -4.61 6.27
N ASN A 270 -17.50 -3.47 6.69
CA ASN A 270 -17.95 -2.15 6.23
C ASN A 270 -17.79 -2.01 4.72
N THR A 271 -16.67 -2.52 4.18
CA THR A 271 -16.43 -2.51 2.73
C THR A 271 -17.50 -3.30 1.98
N ALA A 272 -17.84 -4.50 2.45
CA ALA A 272 -18.91 -5.30 1.87
C ALA A 272 -20.25 -4.53 1.84
N ARG A 273 -20.62 -3.91 2.95
CA ARG A 273 -21.85 -3.08 3.06
C ARG A 273 -21.84 -1.87 2.11
N ILE A 274 -20.67 -1.23 1.93
CA ILE A 274 -20.51 -0.08 1.01
C ILE A 274 -20.69 -0.51 -0.44
N VAL A 275 -20.05 -1.61 -0.83
CA VAL A 275 -20.18 -2.15 -2.20
C VAL A 275 -21.61 -2.60 -2.46
N GLU A 276 -22.25 -3.30 -1.53
CA GLU A 276 -23.65 -3.73 -1.63
C GLU A 276 -24.61 -2.55 -1.79
N LYS A 277 -24.47 -1.52 -0.95
CA LYS A 277 -25.28 -0.29 -1.03
C LYS A 277 -25.08 0.47 -2.34
N SER A 278 -23.92 0.35 -2.98
CA SER A 278 -23.66 0.99 -4.26
C SER A 278 -24.49 0.40 -5.40
N GLY A 279 -24.99 -0.84 -5.26
CA GLY A 279 -25.73 -1.58 -6.28
C GLY A 279 -24.93 -1.89 -7.55
N ARG A 280 -23.61 -1.72 -7.52
CA ARG A 280 -22.76 -1.87 -8.73
C ARG A 280 -22.47 -3.31 -9.09
N MET A 281 -22.40 -4.21 -8.11
CA MET A 281 -22.15 -5.64 -8.30
C MET A 281 -22.63 -6.48 -7.11
N PRO A 282 -22.89 -7.78 -7.30
CA PRO A 282 -23.15 -8.70 -6.20
C PRO A 282 -21.96 -8.78 -5.23
N VAL A 283 -22.27 -8.92 -3.94
CA VAL A 283 -21.28 -9.03 -2.86
C VAL A 283 -21.37 -10.43 -2.24
N VAL A 284 -20.22 -11.04 -2.02
CA VAL A 284 -20.05 -12.26 -1.23
C VAL A 284 -19.16 -11.90 -0.04
N LEU A 285 -19.73 -11.94 1.15
CA LEU A 285 -19.01 -11.77 2.41
C LEU A 285 -18.85 -13.15 3.07
N ASP A 286 -17.60 -13.56 3.28
CA ASP A 286 -17.28 -14.75 4.07
C ASP A 286 -16.88 -14.33 5.49
N GLU A 287 -17.46 -14.97 6.48
CA GLU A 287 -17.21 -14.75 7.91
C GLU A 287 -16.64 -16.01 8.58
N ARG A 288 -16.21 -16.99 7.77
CA ARG A 288 -15.59 -18.22 8.27
C ARG A 288 -14.12 -17.95 8.64
N GLU A 289 -13.61 -18.72 9.57
CA GLU A 289 -12.17 -18.68 9.90
C GLU A 289 -11.29 -19.16 8.73
N ALA A 290 -11.80 -20.06 7.90
CA ALA A 290 -11.15 -20.56 6.70
C ALA A 290 -11.36 -19.59 5.53
N LEU A 291 -10.29 -19.30 4.80
CA LEU A 291 -10.32 -18.53 3.54
C LEU A 291 -11.14 -19.25 2.45
N PHE A 292 -11.55 -18.51 1.42
CA PHE A 292 -12.11 -19.12 0.21
C PHE A 292 -11.20 -20.23 -0.32
N GLY A 293 -11.78 -21.42 -0.52
CA GLY A 293 -11.10 -22.58 -1.10
C GLY A 293 -10.89 -22.43 -2.61
N PRO A 294 -10.10 -23.33 -3.23
CA PRO A 294 -9.85 -23.31 -4.65
C PRO A 294 -11.14 -23.31 -5.49
N GLY A 295 -11.30 -22.30 -6.37
CA GLY A 295 -12.45 -22.15 -7.26
C GLY A 295 -13.74 -21.60 -6.62
N GLU A 296 -13.75 -21.24 -5.33
CA GLU A 296 -14.95 -20.74 -4.64
C GLU A 296 -15.31 -19.29 -5.01
N ALA A 297 -14.42 -18.55 -5.65
CA ALA A 297 -14.63 -17.15 -6.02
C ALA A 297 -14.60 -16.89 -7.54
N PRO A 298 -15.60 -17.41 -8.29
CA PRO A 298 -15.70 -17.15 -9.73
C PRO A 298 -16.12 -15.70 -10.04
N ASP A 299 -15.68 -15.18 -11.19
CA ASP A 299 -16.00 -13.83 -11.70
C ASP A 299 -15.61 -12.73 -10.73
N ALA A 300 -14.46 -12.86 -10.08
CA ALA A 300 -14.00 -11.90 -9.07
C ALA A 300 -13.58 -10.57 -9.70
N ALA A 301 -14.27 -9.50 -9.33
CA ALA A 301 -13.99 -8.12 -9.74
C ALA A 301 -13.30 -7.32 -8.64
N LEU A 302 -13.73 -7.48 -7.39
CA LEU A 302 -13.12 -6.87 -6.21
C LEU A 302 -12.79 -7.95 -5.17
N TYR A 303 -11.67 -7.77 -4.47
CA TYR A 303 -11.29 -8.65 -3.36
C TYR A 303 -10.57 -7.88 -2.25
N CYS A 304 -10.93 -8.18 -1.01
CA CYS A 304 -10.12 -7.90 0.17
C CYS A 304 -10.38 -8.98 1.21
N GLY A 305 -9.31 -9.54 1.76
CA GLY A 305 -9.45 -10.56 2.79
C GLY A 305 -8.14 -10.86 3.51
N TRP A 306 -8.21 -11.70 4.52
CA TRP A 306 -7.12 -12.20 5.33
C TRP A 306 -7.51 -13.54 5.99
N TYR A 307 -6.64 -14.46 6.33
CA TYR A 307 -5.23 -14.36 6.54
C TYR A 307 -4.52 -15.63 6.03
N SER A 308 -3.61 -15.52 5.08
CA SER A 308 -2.74 -16.62 4.63
C SER A 308 -1.39 -16.07 4.22
N LEU A 309 -0.43 -16.09 5.16
CA LEU A 309 0.89 -15.51 4.99
C LEU A 309 1.70 -16.22 3.89
N GLY A 310 2.07 -15.49 2.84
CA GLY A 310 2.96 -15.95 1.78
C GLY A 310 2.43 -17.14 0.96
N LYS A 311 1.15 -17.50 1.09
CA LYS A 311 0.57 -18.69 0.49
C LYS A 311 -0.75 -18.36 -0.21
N TYR A 312 -0.65 -17.94 -1.46
CA TYR A 312 -1.81 -17.70 -2.32
C TYR A 312 -2.70 -18.94 -2.44
N ILE A 313 -4.01 -18.74 -2.35
CA ILE A 313 -5.02 -19.76 -2.60
C ILE A 313 -5.67 -19.47 -3.95
N ASP A 314 -5.70 -20.43 -4.85
CA ASP A 314 -6.27 -20.30 -6.20
C ASP A 314 -7.81 -20.38 -6.18
N ALA A 315 -8.41 -19.49 -5.40
CA ALA A 315 -9.85 -19.42 -5.21
C ALA A 315 -10.57 -18.71 -6.36
N PHE A 316 -9.88 -17.84 -7.09
CA PHE A 316 -10.49 -16.82 -7.93
C PHE A 316 -10.36 -17.11 -9.43
N THR A 317 -11.44 -16.85 -10.18
CA THR A 317 -11.33 -16.50 -11.59
C THR A 317 -11.53 -14.99 -11.72
N TRP A 318 -10.46 -14.28 -12.11
CA TRP A 318 -10.46 -12.83 -12.16
C TRP A 318 -11.07 -12.32 -13.46
N VAL A 319 -11.95 -11.33 -13.36
CA VAL A 319 -12.45 -10.61 -14.54
C VAL A 319 -11.45 -9.55 -14.99
N ARG A 320 -11.52 -9.12 -16.24
CA ARG A 320 -10.66 -8.06 -16.77
C ARG A 320 -10.87 -6.76 -15.99
N GLY A 321 -9.80 -6.18 -15.48
CA GLY A 321 -9.84 -4.98 -14.66
C GLY A 321 -10.02 -5.24 -13.18
N ALA A 322 -10.03 -6.48 -12.71
CA ALA A 322 -10.18 -6.82 -11.29
C ALA A 322 -9.17 -6.10 -10.40
N VAL A 323 -9.63 -5.69 -9.21
CA VAL A 323 -8.83 -5.01 -8.17
C VAL A 323 -8.93 -5.78 -6.86
N GLY A 324 -7.80 -6.17 -6.31
CA GLY A 324 -7.84 -6.91 -5.04
C GLY A 324 -6.54 -6.85 -4.27
N PHE A 325 -6.61 -7.03 -2.95
CA PHE A 325 -5.43 -7.19 -2.11
C PHE A 325 -5.70 -8.12 -0.93
N HIS A 326 -4.64 -8.76 -0.47
CA HIS A 326 -4.68 -9.67 0.67
C HIS A 326 -3.91 -9.09 1.86
N VAL A 327 -4.48 -9.22 3.05
CA VAL A 327 -3.94 -8.64 4.28
C VAL A 327 -3.10 -9.67 5.01
N ALA A 328 -1.82 -9.69 4.70
CA ALA A 328 -0.80 -10.45 5.43
C ALA A 328 0.59 -9.81 5.21
N SER A 329 1.55 -10.16 6.06
CA SER A 329 2.91 -9.61 5.98
C SER A 329 3.64 -10.08 4.72
N ALA A 330 4.51 -9.23 4.17
CA ALA A 330 5.42 -9.57 3.07
C ALA A 330 4.76 -10.06 1.76
N GLU A 331 3.49 -9.72 1.51
CA GLU A 331 2.75 -10.21 0.35
C GLU A 331 3.20 -9.63 -0.99
N CYS A 332 3.96 -8.53 -0.97
CA CYS A 332 4.66 -7.96 -2.12
C CYS A 332 6.18 -8.05 -1.96
N THR A 333 6.70 -9.00 -1.20
CA THR A 333 8.16 -9.13 -0.97
C THR A 333 8.93 -9.44 -2.25
N THR A 334 8.28 -10.00 -3.25
CA THR A 334 8.83 -10.20 -4.59
C THR A 334 7.75 -10.21 -5.65
N LEU A 335 8.09 -9.68 -6.82
CA LEU A 335 7.27 -9.80 -8.04
C LEU A 335 7.93 -10.74 -9.06
N LYS A 336 9.25 -11.02 -8.92
CA LYS A 336 10.07 -11.70 -9.92
C LYS A 336 10.50 -13.12 -9.52
N ALA A 337 10.66 -13.41 -8.23
CA ALA A 337 11.23 -14.68 -7.78
C ALA A 337 10.40 -15.87 -8.28
N ALA A 338 11.06 -16.77 -9.01
CA ALA A 338 10.45 -17.99 -9.51
C ALA A 338 9.94 -18.86 -8.32
N GLY A 339 8.76 -19.47 -8.49
CA GLY A 339 8.18 -20.34 -7.46
C GLY A 339 7.59 -19.62 -6.24
N SER A 340 7.71 -18.30 -6.12
CA SER A 340 7.10 -17.56 -5.02
C SER A 340 5.57 -17.63 -5.08
N THR A 341 4.95 -17.86 -3.92
CA THR A 341 3.50 -17.99 -3.73
C THR A 341 2.88 -16.79 -3.01
N VAL A 342 3.60 -15.67 -2.90
CA VAL A 342 3.08 -14.43 -2.29
C VAL A 342 1.91 -13.86 -3.09
N TRP A 343 0.97 -13.25 -2.40
CA TRP A 343 -0.32 -12.87 -2.98
C TRP A 343 -0.21 -11.84 -4.10
N CYS A 344 0.56 -10.77 -3.95
CA CYS A 344 0.68 -9.74 -5.00
C CYS A 344 1.14 -10.35 -6.32
N LYS A 345 2.24 -11.14 -6.30
CA LYS A 345 2.75 -11.80 -7.50
C LYS A 345 1.73 -12.74 -8.12
N LYS A 346 1.10 -13.59 -7.29
CA LYS A 346 0.13 -14.58 -7.76
C LYS A 346 -1.15 -13.96 -8.32
N MET A 347 -1.70 -12.95 -7.66
CA MET A 347 -2.87 -12.24 -8.18
C MET A 347 -2.56 -11.58 -9.54
N LEU A 348 -1.38 -10.97 -9.69
CA LEU A 348 -0.95 -10.43 -10.98
C LEU A 348 -0.77 -11.50 -12.04
N GLU A 349 -0.21 -12.67 -11.72
CA GLU A 349 -0.12 -13.81 -12.66
C GLU A 349 -1.50 -14.33 -13.08
N LYS A 350 -2.46 -14.32 -12.17
CA LYS A 350 -3.78 -14.91 -12.36
C LYS A 350 -4.82 -13.97 -12.99
N GLY A 351 -4.53 -12.68 -13.17
CA GLY A 351 -5.42 -11.81 -13.92
C GLY A 351 -5.81 -10.49 -13.26
N VAL A 352 -5.41 -10.22 -12.03
CA VAL A 352 -5.70 -8.96 -11.36
C VAL A 352 -5.02 -7.79 -12.09
N ALA A 353 -5.73 -6.70 -12.31
CA ALA A 353 -5.21 -5.48 -12.92
C ALA A 353 -4.59 -4.52 -11.90
N ALA A 354 -5.01 -4.60 -10.64
CA ALA A 354 -4.41 -3.79 -9.58
C ALA A 354 -4.40 -4.52 -8.23
N THR A 355 -3.27 -4.44 -7.54
CA THR A 355 -3.09 -4.97 -6.19
C THR A 355 -2.20 -4.05 -5.36
N LEU A 356 -2.21 -4.24 -4.05
CA LEU A 356 -1.32 -3.56 -3.11
C LEU A 356 -0.90 -4.53 -2.00
N GLY A 357 0.21 -4.25 -1.38
CA GLY A 357 0.68 -5.06 -0.26
C GLY A 357 2.05 -4.61 0.24
N PRO A 358 2.50 -5.18 1.36
CA PRO A 358 3.76 -4.84 1.97
C PRO A 358 4.93 -5.66 1.41
N VAL A 359 6.09 -5.02 1.31
CA VAL A 359 7.34 -5.67 0.88
C VAL A 359 8.05 -6.40 2.03
N ALA A 360 7.66 -6.16 3.28
CA ALA A 360 8.17 -6.82 4.49
C ALA A 360 7.06 -6.82 5.57
N GLU A 361 7.41 -6.92 6.87
CA GLU A 361 6.44 -6.82 7.97
C GLU A 361 5.91 -5.38 8.12
N PRO A 362 4.62 -5.10 7.81
CA PRO A 362 4.11 -3.74 7.79
C PRO A 362 3.48 -3.31 9.11
N TYR A 363 3.13 -4.26 9.97
CA TYR A 363 2.14 -4.14 11.03
C TYR A 363 0.73 -3.78 10.52
N LEU A 364 -0.30 -4.34 11.11
CA LEU A 364 -1.68 -4.27 10.63
C LEU A 364 -2.18 -2.82 10.43
N GLN A 365 -1.81 -1.90 11.31
CA GLN A 365 -2.24 -0.50 11.26
C GLN A 365 -1.66 0.29 10.06
N SER A 366 -0.72 -0.27 9.32
CA SER A 366 -0.18 0.38 8.12
C SER A 366 -0.85 -0.07 6.81
N PHE A 367 -1.73 -1.05 6.88
CA PHE A 367 -2.53 -1.40 5.70
C PHE A 367 -3.52 -0.29 5.35
N PRO A 368 -3.73 -0.03 4.05
CA PRO A 368 -4.81 0.83 3.60
C PRO A 368 -6.16 0.37 4.16
N ALA A 369 -6.96 1.32 4.62
CA ALA A 369 -8.31 1.05 5.10
C ALA A 369 -9.20 0.62 3.94
N PRO A 370 -9.72 -0.62 3.90
CA PRO A 370 -10.41 -1.16 2.74
C PRO A 370 -11.70 -0.39 2.41
N GLU A 371 -12.46 0.04 3.40
CA GLU A 371 -13.68 0.83 3.20
C GLU A 371 -13.39 2.20 2.57
N VAL A 372 -12.22 2.78 2.83
CA VAL A 372 -11.79 4.05 2.21
C VAL A 372 -11.32 3.81 0.79
N PHE A 373 -10.51 2.78 0.56
CA PHE A 373 -9.96 2.43 -0.74
C PHE A 373 -11.06 2.09 -1.75
N PHE A 374 -11.90 1.11 -1.43
CA PHE A 374 -12.98 0.69 -2.32
C PHE A 374 -14.11 1.72 -2.41
N GLY A 375 -14.41 2.43 -1.31
CA GLY A 375 -15.37 3.53 -1.33
C GLY A 375 -14.95 4.66 -2.28
N CYS A 376 -13.67 5.00 -2.31
CA CYS A 376 -13.11 5.97 -3.26
C CYS A 376 -13.21 5.47 -4.72
N LEU A 377 -12.88 4.20 -4.99
CA LEU A 377 -13.01 3.60 -6.33
C LEU A 377 -14.46 3.65 -6.82
N LEU A 378 -15.42 3.25 -5.98
CA LEU A 378 -16.86 3.31 -6.28
C LEU A 378 -17.34 4.73 -6.55
N GLY A 379 -16.72 5.73 -5.91
CA GLY A 379 -16.97 7.16 -6.11
C GLY A 379 -16.33 7.72 -7.40
N GLY A 380 -15.60 6.92 -8.18
CA GLY A 380 -14.94 7.34 -9.43
C GLY A 380 -13.54 7.89 -9.23
N GLY A 381 -12.93 7.75 -8.06
CA GLY A 381 -11.51 8.05 -7.83
C GLY A 381 -10.60 7.15 -8.66
N SER A 382 -9.43 7.64 -9.05
CA SER A 382 -8.41 6.82 -9.68
C SER A 382 -7.72 5.91 -8.66
N LEU A 383 -7.13 4.82 -9.15
CA LEU A 383 -6.46 3.82 -8.31
C LEU A 383 -5.48 4.46 -7.33
N VAL A 384 -4.60 5.35 -7.82
CA VAL A 384 -3.58 5.98 -6.96
C VAL A 384 -4.17 7.03 -6.01
N GLU A 385 -5.23 7.74 -6.40
CA GLU A 385 -5.94 8.66 -5.51
C GLU A 385 -6.57 7.90 -4.34
N CYS A 386 -7.24 6.78 -4.63
CA CYS A 386 -7.86 5.93 -3.62
C CYS A 386 -6.82 5.32 -2.67
N TYR A 387 -5.68 4.85 -3.21
CA TYR A 387 -4.57 4.38 -2.38
C TYR A 387 -4.01 5.49 -1.50
N THR A 388 -3.74 6.67 -2.07
CA THR A 388 -3.13 7.79 -1.33
C THR A 388 -3.96 8.21 -0.12
N ILE A 389 -5.30 8.25 -0.23
CA ILE A 389 -6.17 8.64 0.89
C ILE A 389 -6.46 7.51 1.88
N SER A 390 -6.23 6.26 1.50
CA SER A 390 -6.44 5.08 2.36
C SER A 390 -5.15 4.58 3.02
N ASN A 391 -3.98 4.90 2.47
CA ASN A 391 -2.68 4.49 3.01
C ASN A 391 -2.27 5.39 4.19
N PRO A 392 -2.08 4.86 5.42
CA PRO A 392 -1.84 5.71 6.59
C PRO A 392 -0.42 6.26 6.70
N PHE A 393 0.59 5.58 6.10
CA PHE A 393 1.99 5.90 6.33
C PHE A 393 2.85 5.88 5.07
N TRP A 394 3.90 6.73 5.08
CA TRP A 394 5.02 6.75 4.12
C TRP A 394 6.33 6.39 4.81
N SER A 395 7.41 6.24 4.03
CA SER A 395 8.71 5.72 4.49
C SER A 395 8.54 4.37 5.19
N TRP A 396 7.72 3.51 4.62
CA TRP A 396 7.36 2.21 5.16
C TRP A 396 7.20 1.14 4.05
N GLN A 397 6.44 0.08 4.30
CA GLN A 397 6.51 -1.17 3.54
C GLN A 397 5.56 -1.27 2.33
N MET A 398 4.55 -0.39 2.23
CA MET A 398 3.45 -0.59 1.27
C MET A 398 3.83 -0.18 -0.16
N VAL A 399 3.36 -0.95 -1.15
CA VAL A 399 3.39 -0.64 -2.58
C VAL A 399 1.99 -0.75 -3.19
N LEU A 400 1.74 0.04 -4.25
CA LEU A 400 0.57 -0.07 -5.10
C LEU A 400 1.02 -0.45 -6.52
N ILE A 401 0.45 -1.52 -7.07
CA ILE A 401 0.75 -2.04 -8.41
C ILE A 401 -0.49 -1.95 -9.27
N GLY A 402 -0.40 -1.28 -10.41
CA GLY A 402 -1.48 -1.09 -11.36
C GLY A 402 -1.32 0.20 -12.17
N ASP A 403 -2.33 0.54 -12.93
CA ASP A 403 -2.37 1.83 -13.65
C ASP A 403 -2.84 2.95 -12.72
N PRO A 404 -2.03 4.00 -12.43
CA PRO A 404 -2.42 5.06 -11.49
C PRO A 404 -3.69 5.81 -11.89
N LEU A 405 -3.98 5.91 -13.19
CA LEU A 405 -5.16 6.59 -13.71
C LEU A 405 -6.41 5.71 -13.76
N TYR A 406 -6.28 4.42 -13.48
CA TYR A 406 -7.38 3.47 -13.59
C TYR A 406 -8.58 3.86 -12.72
N ARG A 407 -9.75 3.95 -13.35
CA ARG A 407 -11.06 4.32 -12.77
C ARG A 407 -12.10 3.29 -13.16
N PRO A 408 -12.20 2.16 -12.41
CA PRO A 408 -13.13 1.07 -12.78
C PRO A 408 -14.60 1.50 -12.76
N PHE A 409 -14.92 2.55 -12.01
CA PHE A 409 -16.28 3.00 -11.86
C PHE A 409 -16.41 4.48 -12.23
N ARG A 410 -17.24 4.78 -13.23
CA ARG A 410 -17.61 6.17 -13.56
C ARG A 410 -18.50 6.75 -12.45
N PRO A 411 -18.42 8.07 -12.18
CA PRO A 411 -19.35 8.73 -11.27
C PRO A 411 -20.79 8.48 -11.71
N ILE A 412 -21.68 8.30 -10.71
CA ILE A 412 -23.11 8.02 -10.98
C ILE A 412 -23.79 9.15 -11.78
N LEU A 413 -23.28 10.38 -11.67
CA LEU A 413 -23.81 11.56 -12.35
C LEU A 413 -23.53 11.59 -13.87
N GLU A 414 -22.56 10.83 -14.36
CA GLU A 414 -22.22 10.78 -15.80
C GLU A 414 -23.04 9.75 -16.59
N ARG A 415 -23.92 8.97 -15.96
CA ARG A 415 -24.78 7.96 -16.60
C ARG A 415 -26.17 8.49 -17.05
N ARG A 416 -26.37 9.79 -17.07
CA ARG A 416 -27.65 10.40 -17.47
C ARG A 416 -27.65 10.97 -18.89
N GLU A 417 -26.96 10.30 -19.83
CA GLU A 417 -27.15 10.54 -21.26
C GLU A 417 -27.39 9.22 -22.01
#